data_8247f3339e6d23dcac3656269d14c5d7
#
_entry.id   8247f3339e6d23dcac3656269d14c5d7
#
_cell.length_a   1.000
_cell.length_b   1.000
_cell.length_c   1.000
_cell.angle_alpha   90.00
_cell.angle_beta   90.00
_cell.angle_gamma   90.00
#
_symmetry.space_group_name_H-M   'P 1'
#
loop_
_entity.id
_entity.type
_entity.pdbx_description
1 polymer ?
#
loop_
_entity_poly.entity_id
_entity_poly.type
_entity_poly.pdbx_seq_one_letter_code
_entity_poly.pdbx_strand_id
1 'polypeptide(L)'
;MNRIPVLLVGMLLVLGLRAQDAVKDQVVQAMKTGSPKELVAQFIPNIDLTVKEVSDVYSRAQAEQILRKFFNENPPVDMVIEHKGESKFGDKYYIGILRTRTGYFRVTFFLKRTEDTYQVKQLRIENSKNDL
;
A
#
# COMPACT_ATOMS: atom_id res chain seq x y z
N MET A 1 29.90 -20.66 23.10
CA MET A 1 30.54 -19.82 22.09
C MET A 1 29.84 -19.82 20.74
N ASN A 2 28.87 -20.70 20.52
CA ASN A 2 28.21 -20.82 19.22
C ASN A 2 26.84 -20.14 19.17
N ARG A 3 26.58 -19.19 20.07
CA ARG A 3 25.29 -18.52 20.14
C ARG A 3 25.19 -17.31 19.19
N ILE A 4 26.34 -16.74 18.80
CA ILE A 4 26.39 -15.53 17.97
C ILE A 4 25.81 -15.74 16.54
N PRO A 5 26.13 -16.85 15.83
CA PRO A 5 25.56 -17.04 14.48
C PRO A 5 24.04 -17.19 14.49
N VAL A 6 23.49 -17.82 15.53
CA VAL A 6 22.04 -18.02 15.66
C VAL A 6 21.32 -16.68 15.88
N LEU A 7 21.91 -15.79 16.69
CA LEU A 7 21.38 -14.47 16.95
C LEU A 7 21.39 -13.61 15.68
N LEU A 8 22.44 -13.71 14.85
CA LEU A 8 22.55 -12.99 13.60
C LEU A 8 21.48 -13.41 12.60
N VAL A 9 21.21 -14.69 12.50
CA VAL A 9 20.17 -15.24 11.60
C VAL A 9 18.79 -14.74 12.05
N GLY A 10 18.53 -14.77 13.36
CA GLY A 10 17.27 -14.24 13.91
C GLY A 10 17.07 -12.77 13.63
N MET A 11 18.14 -11.99 13.74
CA MET A 11 18.08 -10.55 13.47
C MET A 11 17.80 -10.23 12.00
N LEU A 12 18.37 -11.01 11.07
CA LEU A 12 18.11 -10.84 9.64
C LEU A 12 16.65 -11.13 9.29
N LEU A 13 16.05 -12.13 9.89
CA LEU A 13 14.63 -12.44 9.68
C LEU A 13 13.73 -11.32 10.18
N VAL A 14 14.04 -10.74 11.34
CA VAL A 14 13.28 -9.62 11.92
C VAL A 14 13.39 -8.39 11.02
N LEU A 15 14.56 -8.11 10.46
CA LEU A 15 14.74 -6.97 9.54
C LEU A 15 13.92 -7.13 8.26
N GLY A 16 13.84 -8.35 7.71
CA GLY A 16 13.02 -8.60 6.52
C GLY A 16 11.54 -8.36 6.77
N LEU A 17 11.02 -8.80 7.92
CA LEU A 17 9.63 -8.56 8.31
C LEU A 17 9.35 -7.07 8.51
N ARG A 18 10.30 -6.35 9.12
CA ARG A 18 10.15 -4.90 9.33
C ARG A 18 10.11 -4.12 8.02
N ALA A 19 10.89 -4.52 7.00
CA ALA A 19 10.90 -3.84 5.72
C ALA A 19 9.52 -3.90 5.04
N GLN A 20 8.87 -5.06 5.06
CA GLN A 20 7.53 -5.24 4.52
C GLN A 20 6.51 -4.42 5.30
N ASP A 21 6.55 -4.49 6.63
CA ASP A 21 5.62 -3.75 7.50
C ASP A 21 5.85 -2.25 7.39
N ALA A 22 7.09 -1.80 7.20
CA ALA A 22 7.40 -0.39 7.04
C ALA A 22 6.73 0.19 5.79
N VAL A 23 6.77 -0.53 4.67
CA VAL A 23 6.10 -0.07 3.43
C VAL A 23 4.59 -0.06 3.62
N LYS A 24 4.02 -1.12 4.20
CA LYS A 24 2.60 -1.19 4.50
C LYS A 24 2.19 0.01 5.38
N ASP A 25 2.94 0.29 6.42
CA ASP A 25 2.63 1.39 7.35
C ASP A 25 2.72 2.75 6.66
N GLN A 26 3.69 2.94 5.77
CA GLN A 26 3.81 4.18 5.00
C GLN A 26 2.65 4.37 4.03
N VAL A 27 2.20 3.30 3.39
CA VAL A 27 1.04 3.35 2.50
C VAL A 27 -0.22 3.71 3.31
N VAL A 28 -0.44 3.05 4.44
CA VAL A 28 -1.59 3.31 5.31
C VAL A 28 -1.57 4.76 5.79
N GLN A 29 -0.43 5.25 6.24
CA GLN A 29 -0.30 6.62 6.72
C GLN A 29 -0.55 7.64 5.61
N ALA A 30 -0.01 7.41 4.41
CA ALA A 30 -0.22 8.29 3.27
C ALA A 30 -1.68 8.32 2.84
N MET A 31 -2.36 7.17 2.87
CA MET A 31 -3.79 7.10 2.57
C MET A 31 -4.60 7.85 3.62
N LYS A 32 -4.27 7.63 4.88
CA LYS A 32 -4.98 8.23 6.02
C LYS A 32 -4.86 9.75 6.04
N THR A 33 -3.70 10.28 5.67
CA THR A 33 -3.45 11.73 5.65
C THR A 33 -3.74 12.36 4.29
N GLY A 34 -4.03 11.56 3.28
CA GLY A 34 -4.30 12.08 1.94
C GLY A 34 -3.08 12.70 1.29
N SER A 35 -1.93 12.04 1.38
CA SER A 35 -0.65 12.54 0.87
C SER A 35 -0.26 11.82 -0.42
N PRO A 36 -0.62 12.37 -1.60
CA PRO A 36 -0.31 11.70 -2.87
C PRO A 36 1.18 11.51 -3.09
N LYS A 37 1.97 12.51 -2.74
CA LYS A 37 3.42 12.47 -2.92
C LYS A 37 4.06 11.35 -2.10
N GLU A 38 3.67 11.21 -0.84
CA GLU A 38 4.18 10.16 0.02
C GLU A 38 3.73 8.79 -0.45
N LEU A 39 2.52 8.70 -0.98
CA LEU A 39 1.97 7.44 -1.46
C LEU A 39 2.73 6.95 -2.70
N VAL A 40 2.92 7.83 -3.71
CA VAL A 40 3.61 7.42 -4.94
C VAL A 40 5.10 7.14 -4.72
N ALA A 41 5.68 7.66 -3.65
CA ALA A 41 7.05 7.34 -3.28
C ALA A 41 7.24 5.83 -3.02
N GLN A 42 6.17 5.13 -2.66
CA GLN A 42 6.19 3.70 -2.40
C GLN A 42 5.95 2.86 -3.67
N PHE A 43 5.67 3.48 -4.80
CA PHE A 43 5.27 2.80 -6.03
C PHE A 43 6.46 2.40 -6.89
N ILE A 44 6.30 1.30 -7.64
CA ILE A 44 7.20 1.02 -8.76
C ILE A 44 6.99 2.10 -9.84
N PRO A 45 7.96 2.27 -10.78
CA PRO A 45 7.88 3.38 -11.76
C PRO A 45 6.61 3.42 -12.60
N ASN A 46 6.08 2.27 -12.99
CA ASN A 46 4.83 2.20 -13.75
C ASN A 46 3.82 1.40 -12.95
N ILE A 47 2.97 2.10 -12.25
CA ILE A 47 2.01 1.54 -11.31
C ILE A 47 0.71 1.15 -11.98
N ASP A 48 0.20 -0.02 -11.64
CA ASP A 48 -1.16 -0.44 -12.01
C ASP A 48 -2.10 0.20 -10.98
N LEU A 49 -2.84 1.21 -11.41
CA LEU A 49 -3.67 2.01 -10.52
C LEU A 49 -5.13 1.96 -10.96
N THR A 50 -6.00 1.61 -10.02
CA THR A 50 -7.45 1.68 -10.20
C THR A 50 -8.00 2.69 -9.20
N VAL A 51 -8.70 3.70 -9.70
CA VAL A 51 -9.42 4.65 -8.85
C VAL A 51 -10.87 4.64 -9.29
N LYS A 52 -11.72 4.17 -8.41
CA LYS A 52 -13.14 3.91 -8.67
C LYS A 52 -13.28 2.90 -9.82
N GLU A 53 -13.71 3.35 -10.99
CA GLU A 53 -13.94 2.47 -12.13
C GLU A 53 -12.88 2.57 -13.22
N VAL A 54 -11.91 3.48 -13.03
CA VAL A 54 -10.88 3.72 -14.05
C VAL A 54 -9.59 3.01 -13.65
N SER A 55 -9.11 2.16 -14.54
CA SER A 55 -7.96 1.30 -14.31
C SER A 55 -6.98 1.45 -15.46
N ASP A 56 -5.72 1.74 -15.18
CA ASP A 56 -4.68 1.83 -16.19
C ASP A 56 -3.30 1.78 -15.52
N VAL A 57 -2.26 1.72 -16.34
CA VAL A 57 -0.89 1.80 -15.88
C VAL A 57 -0.40 3.24 -16.05
N TYR A 58 0.15 3.80 -14.99
CA TYR A 58 0.55 5.21 -14.96
C TYR A 58 1.98 5.35 -14.44
N SER A 59 2.65 6.41 -14.88
CA SER A 59 3.89 6.83 -14.24
C SER A 59 3.59 7.34 -12.83
N ARG A 60 4.62 7.44 -12.00
CA ARG A 60 4.43 8.01 -10.65
C ARG A 60 3.87 9.43 -10.70
N ALA A 61 4.34 10.24 -11.63
CA ALA A 61 3.87 11.61 -11.76
C ALA A 61 2.40 11.69 -12.14
N GLN A 62 1.95 10.84 -13.07
CA GLN A 62 0.54 10.76 -13.45
C GLN A 62 -0.30 10.23 -12.27
N ALA A 63 0.18 9.19 -11.61
CA ALA A 63 -0.52 8.61 -10.46
C ALA A 63 -0.67 9.63 -9.34
N GLU A 64 0.35 10.43 -9.10
CA GLU A 64 0.28 11.49 -8.08
C GLU A 64 -0.85 12.46 -8.36
N GLN A 65 -1.02 12.89 -9.62
CA GLN A 65 -2.10 13.82 -9.99
C GLN A 65 -3.48 13.18 -9.83
N ILE A 66 -3.62 11.91 -10.22
CA ILE A 66 -4.88 11.18 -10.08
C ILE A 66 -5.26 11.06 -8.60
N LEU A 67 -4.29 10.71 -7.77
CA LEU A 67 -4.51 10.55 -6.34
C LEU A 67 -4.77 11.89 -5.64
N ARG A 68 -4.12 12.96 -6.10
CA ARG A 68 -4.38 14.30 -5.57
C ARG A 68 -5.82 14.69 -5.80
N LYS A 69 -6.33 14.49 -7.01
CA LYS A 69 -7.73 14.74 -7.33
C LYS A 69 -8.65 13.89 -6.46
N PHE A 70 -8.35 12.61 -6.32
CA PHE A 70 -9.16 11.71 -5.50
C PHE A 70 -9.25 12.18 -4.05
N PHE A 71 -8.12 12.52 -3.43
CA PHE A 71 -8.11 12.97 -2.03
C PHE A 71 -8.75 14.36 -1.85
N ASN A 72 -8.66 15.22 -2.86
CA ASN A 72 -9.34 16.50 -2.81
C ASN A 72 -10.86 16.32 -2.84
N GLU A 73 -11.33 15.40 -3.65
CA GLU A 73 -12.77 15.10 -3.77
C GLU A 73 -13.29 14.24 -2.61
N ASN A 74 -12.42 13.45 -2.03
CA ASN A 74 -12.77 12.50 -0.98
C ASN A 74 -11.77 12.61 0.17
N PRO A 75 -11.86 13.68 1.00
CA PRO A 75 -10.88 13.89 2.07
C PRO A 75 -10.87 12.72 3.04
N PRO A 76 -9.72 12.05 3.23
CA PRO A 76 -9.67 10.88 4.08
C PRO A 76 -9.77 11.25 5.56
N VAL A 77 -10.35 10.35 6.33
CA VAL A 77 -10.51 10.48 7.77
C VAL A 77 -9.72 9.39 8.48
N ASP A 78 -9.79 8.17 7.97
CA ASP A 78 -9.13 7.03 8.59
C ASP A 78 -8.90 5.91 7.58
N MET A 79 -7.95 5.03 7.88
CA MET A 79 -7.64 3.87 7.06
C MET A 79 -7.32 2.70 7.99
N VAL A 80 -8.02 1.57 7.79
CA VAL A 80 -7.84 0.37 8.60
C VAL A 80 -7.59 -0.82 7.67
N ILE A 81 -6.53 -1.57 7.93
CA ILE A 81 -6.25 -2.81 7.21
C ILE A 81 -7.08 -3.93 7.86
N GLU A 82 -7.83 -4.65 7.04
CA GLU A 82 -8.69 -5.75 7.49
C GLU A 82 -8.13 -7.12 7.13
N HIS A 83 -7.45 -7.22 6.00
CA HIS A 83 -6.91 -8.50 5.52
C HIS A 83 -5.52 -8.32 4.97
N LYS A 84 -4.70 -9.36 5.14
CA LYS A 84 -3.39 -9.45 4.52
C LYS A 84 -3.20 -10.87 4.00
N GLY A 85 -2.41 -11.02 2.96
CA GLY A 85 -2.17 -12.33 2.39
C GLY A 85 -1.01 -12.34 1.43
N GLU A 86 -0.89 -13.44 0.74
CA GLU A 86 0.14 -13.65 -0.26
C GLU A 86 -0.50 -14.26 -1.49
N SER A 87 -0.24 -13.68 -2.66
CA SER A 87 -0.74 -14.22 -3.91
C SER A 87 0.02 -15.50 -4.26
N LYS A 88 -0.50 -16.29 -5.20
CA LYS A 88 0.17 -17.51 -5.63
C LYS A 88 1.52 -17.24 -6.31
N PHE A 89 1.82 -16.00 -6.63
CA PHE A 89 3.11 -15.60 -7.20
C PHE A 89 4.08 -15.06 -6.14
N GLY A 90 3.68 -15.11 -4.85
CA GLY A 90 4.54 -14.69 -3.75
C GLY A 90 4.45 -13.21 -3.39
N ASP A 91 3.61 -12.44 -4.05
CA ASP A 91 3.43 -11.03 -3.73
C ASP A 91 2.57 -10.87 -2.48
N LYS A 92 2.99 -9.98 -1.60
CA LYS A 92 2.21 -9.64 -0.41
C LYS A 92 1.10 -8.68 -0.78
N TYR A 93 -0.08 -8.83 -0.17
CA TYR A 93 -1.16 -7.89 -0.41
C TYR A 93 -1.90 -7.56 0.87
N TYR A 94 -2.54 -6.40 0.84
CA TYR A 94 -3.32 -5.89 1.95
C TYR A 94 -4.64 -5.36 1.42
N ILE A 95 -5.69 -5.58 2.19
CA ILE A 95 -7.03 -5.06 1.89
C ILE A 95 -7.49 -4.30 3.10
N GLY A 96 -7.92 -3.06 2.89
CA GLY A 96 -8.40 -2.21 3.96
C GLY A 96 -9.59 -1.38 3.55
N ILE A 97 -10.08 -0.63 4.51
CA ILE A 97 -11.17 0.31 4.29
C ILE A 97 -10.65 1.72 4.56
N LEU A 98 -10.82 2.57 3.57
CA LEU A 98 -10.54 4.00 3.68
C LEU A 98 -11.85 4.71 3.95
N ARG A 99 -11.95 5.35 5.11
CA ARG A 99 -13.10 6.18 5.45
C ARG A 99 -12.80 7.61 5.04
N THR A 100 -13.67 8.20 4.25
CA THR A 100 -13.54 9.58 3.80
C THR A 100 -14.79 10.36 4.19
N ARG A 101 -14.77 11.66 3.93
CA ARG A 101 -15.94 12.50 4.18
C ARG A 101 -17.09 12.22 3.23
N THR A 102 -16.82 11.55 2.11
CA THR A 102 -17.84 11.24 1.09
C THR A 102 -18.32 9.80 1.15
N GLY A 103 -17.70 8.95 1.96
CA GLY A 103 -18.08 7.55 2.06
C GLY A 103 -16.88 6.65 2.28
N TYR A 104 -17.10 5.35 2.07
CA TYR A 104 -16.10 4.32 2.29
C TYR A 104 -15.57 3.79 0.98
N PHE A 105 -14.27 3.49 0.95
CA PHE A 105 -13.61 2.89 -0.20
C PHE A 105 -12.85 1.66 0.26
N ARG A 106 -12.92 0.61 -0.56
CA ARG A 106 -12.08 -0.56 -0.37
C ARG A 106 -10.75 -0.28 -1.04
N VAL A 107 -9.67 -0.46 -0.31
CA VAL A 107 -8.32 -0.25 -0.81
C VAL A 107 -7.58 -1.58 -0.79
N THR A 108 -7.07 -1.98 -1.95
CA THR A 108 -6.24 -3.18 -2.09
C THR A 108 -4.91 -2.77 -2.68
N PHE A 109 -3.82 -3.21 -2.07
CA PHE A 109 -2.51 -2.95 -2.67
C PHE A 109 -1.61 -4.17 -2.56
N PHE A 110 -0.82 -4.38 -3.61
CA PHE A 110 0.10 -5.50 -3.73
C PHE A 110 1.52 -4.98 -3.67
N LEU A 111 2.34 -5.63 -2.86
CA LEU A 111 3.76 -5.31 -2.73
C LEU A 111 4.60 -6.28 -3.53
N LYS A 112 5.52 -5.74 -4.31
CA LYS A 112 6.51 -6.51 -5.04
C LYS A 112 7.83 -6.40 -4.31
N ARG A 113 8.48 -7.53 -4.09
CA ARG A 113 9.84 -7.54 -3.54
C ARG A 113 10.83 -7.34 -4.68
N THR A 114 11.68 -6.33 -4.56
CA THR A 114 12.75 -6.06 -5.51
C THR A 114 14.04 -5.96 -4.72
N GLU A 115 14.93 -6.94 -4.88
CA GLU A 115 16.16 -7.04 -4.10
C GLU A 115 15.84 -7.07 -2.61
N ASP A 116 16.19 -6.03 -1.87
CA ASP A 116 15.99 -5.96 -0.42
C ASP A 116 14.83 -5.06 -0.01
N THR A 117 14.05 -4.58 -0.96
CA THR A 117 12.97 -3.64 -0.68
C THR A 117 11.64 -4.15 -1.20
N TYR A 118 10.58 -3.54 -0.69
CA TYR A 118 9.23 -3.77 -1.18
C TYR A 118 8.71 -2.47 -1.78
N GLN A 119 7.97 -2.58 -2.88
CA GLN A 119 7.31 -1.44 -3.51
C GLN A 119 5.92 -1.85 -3.92
N VAL A 120 5.01 -0.88 -3.96
CA VAL A 120 3.65 -1.12 -4.41
C VAL A 120 3.66 -1.28 -5.93
N LYS A 121 3.18 -2.42 -6.40
CA LYS A 121 3.05 -2.67 -7.84
C LYS A 121 1.64 -2.46 -8.35
N GLN A 122 0.65 -2.52 -7.47
CA GLN A 122 -0.76 -2.32 -7.82
C GLN A 122 -1.48 -1.68 -6.65
N LEU A 123 -2.30 -0.69 -6.94
CA LEU A 123 -3.17 -0.03 -5.97
C LEU A 123 -4.57 0.08 -6.56
N ARG A 124 -5.57 -0.37 -5.81
CA ARG A 124 -6.97 -0.29 -6.22
C ARG A 124 -7.76 0.42 -5.13
N ILE A 125 -8.46 1.48 -5.52
CA ILE A 125 -9.35 2.23 -4.64
C ILE A 125 -10.75 2.14 -5.26
N GLU A 126 -11.61 1.35 -4.65
CA GLU A 126 -12.92 1.04 -5.21
C GLU A 126 -14.02 1.44 -4.22
N ASN A 127 -15.17 1.81 -4.74
CA ASN A 127 -16.31 2.10 -3.88
C ASN A 127 -16.66 0.87 -3.04
N SER A 128 -16.87 1.08 -1.75
CA SER A 128 -17.30 0.01 -0.87
C SER A 128 -18.82 0.06 -0.73
N LYS A 129 -19.47 -1.07 -0.94
CA LYS A 129 -20.92 -1.17 -0.81
C LYS A 129 -21.37 -1.40 0.63
N ASN A 130 -20.45 -1.81 1.49
CA ASN A 130 -20.76 -2.08 2.88
C ASN A 130 -20.15 -1.00 3.74
N ASP A 131 -21.01 -0.12 4.17
CA ASP A 131 -20.60 0.93 5.04
C ASP A 131 -20.49 0.47 6.47
N LEU A 132 -20.11 -0.50 6.76
CA LEU A 132 -19.91 -0.93 8.00
C LEU A 132 -20.14 -1.40 8.81
#